data_64429c6d608630902408db0fc03cc608
#
_entry.id   64429c6d608630902408db0fc03cc608
#
_cell.length_a   1.000
_cell.length_b   1.000
_cell.length_c   1.000
_cell.angle_alpha   90.00
_cell.angle_beta   90.00
_cell.angle_gamma   90.00
#
_symmetry.space_group_name_H-M   'P 1'
#
loop_
_entity.id
_entity.type
_entity.pdbx_description
1 polymer ?
#
loop_
_entity_poly.entity_id
_entity_poly.type
_entity_poly.pdbx_seq_one_letter_code
_entity_poly.pdbx_strand_id
1 'polypeptide(L)'
;YDPVQYNVPEGSYATDPFHGEVRIREMKEMVQALHKAGIGVIMDVVYNHTYNLDSPFQKTVPYYYYREWEDGTISNGSDCGNETASEREMFRRFMVRSVCYWAKEYHIDGFRFDLMALHDTETMNAIRTALNRMPRGEEILVYGEPWKAAASAMQEGYFPSDKQNIGKLMDGISMFCDDTRDSIKGSVFIAAEGGYVNGKERLSAGILSATDGWLDGKGAYEPRNASQLIPYVSAHDNYTLWDKLKLSDPKRKEDAEPDFDKMDERTLSMNRLAAGIVMTCKGMPFFQAGEEFARTKHGEGNSFKSSWQLNKIDWTRALEQKELVDYY
;
A
#
# COMPACT_ATOMS: atom_id res chain seq x y z
N TYR A 1 9.53 -4.11 -7.32
CA TYR A 1 10.87 -4.71 -7.51
C TYR A 1 11.37 -5.30 -6.20
N ASP A 2 11.80 -6.56 -6.24
CA ASP A 2 12.32 -7.25 -5.07
C ASP A 2 13.67 -6.63 -4.66
N PRO A 3 13.88 -6.27 -3.39
CA PRO A 3 15.05 -5.51 -2.98
C PRO A 3 16.33 -6.36 -2.96
N VAL A 4 17.38 -5.87 -3.61
CA VAL A 4 18.75 -6.37 -3.47
C VAL A 4 19.49 -5.61 -2.37
N GLN A 5 19.23 -4.31 -2.25
CA GLN A 5 19.79 -3.41 -1.25
C GLN A 5 18.70 -2.49 -0.70
N TYR A 6 18.65 -2.33 0.63
CA TYR A 6 17.60 -1.54 1.29
C TYR A 6 17.95 -0.07 1.53
N ASN A 7 19.23 0.28 1.53
CA ASN A 7 19.71 1.61 1.95
C ASN A 7 20.38 2.39 0.82
N VAL A 8 20.07 2.03 -0.42
CA VAL A 8 20.69 2.64 -1.62
C VAL A 8 19.59 2.94 -2.63
N PRO A 9 19.49 4.16 -3.16
CA PRO A 9 18.59 4.46 -4.28
C PRO A 9 18.94 3.63 -5.51
N GLU A 10 17.91 3.25 -6.29
CA GLU A 10 18.08 2.45 -7.51
C GLU A 10 18.82 3.24 -8.60
N GLY A 11 19.89 2.65 -9.10
CA GLY A 11 20.77 3.33 -10.06
C GLY A 11 20.18 3.51 -11.45
N SER A 12 19.25 2.65 -11.86
CA SER A 12 18.61 2.75 -13.19
C SER A 12 17.77 4.01 -13.37
N TYR A 13 17.38 4.67 -12.29
CA TYR A 13 16.66 5.95 -12.33
C TYR A 13 17.59 7.17 -12.36
N ALA A 14 18.90 6.98 -12.13
CA ALA A 14 19.86 8.08 -12.16
C ALA A 14 20.28 8.42 -13.60
N THR A 15 20.58 9.70 -13.81
CA THR A 15 21.09 10.18 -15.11
C THR A 15 22.49 9.62 -15.42
N ASP A 16 23.24 9.25 -14.39
CA ASP A 16 24.49 8.50 -14.50
C ASP A 16 24.50 7.32 -13.50
N PRO A 17 24.17 6.11 -13.93
CA PRO A 17 24.10 4.93 -13.06
C PRO A 17 25.48 4.40 -12.62
N PHE A 18 26.57 4.83 -13.28
CA PHE A 18 27.93 4.37 -12.98
C PHE A 18 28.61 5.11 -11.82
N HIS A 19 28.06 6.28 -11.44
CA HIS A 19 28.53 7.08 -10.34
C HIS A 19 27.50 7.09 -9.19
N GLY A 20 27.79 6.37 -8.11
CA GLY A 20 26.85 6.13 -7.02
C GLY A 20 26.33 7.41 -6.33
N GLU A 21 27.15 8.46 -6.25
CA GLU A 21 26.77 9.76 -5.69
C GLU A 21 25.70 10.49 -6.50
N VAL A 22 25.59 10.21 -7.81
CA VAL A 22 24.59 10.85 -8.67
C VAL A 22 23.19 10.45 -8.24
N ARG A 23 22.90 9.16 -8.05
CA ARG A 23 21.59 8.67 -7.59
C ARG A 23 21.22 9.25 -6.21
N ILE A 24 22.17 9.40 -5.32
CA ILE A 24 21.96 9.97 -3.98
C ILE A 24 21.56 11.43 -4.09
N ARG A 25 22.31 12.22 -4.87
CA ARG A 25 22.04 13.64 -5.08
C ARG A 25 20.68 13.84 -5.75
N GLU A 26 20.43 13.16 -6.86
CA GLU A 26 19.19 13.32 -7.63
C GLU A 26 17.94 12.93 -6.82
N MET A 27 18.01 11.88 -6.01
CA MET A 27 16.91 11.54 -5.12
C MET A 27 16.67 12.64 -4.06
N LYS A 28 17.74 13.20 -3.47
CA LYS A 28 17.60 14.31 -2.53
C LYS A 28 17.07 15.59 -3.20
N GLU A 29 17.46 15.86 -4.43
CA GLU A 29 16.94 16.98 -5.24
C GLU A 29 15.45 16.81 -5.56
N MET A 30 15.02 15.59 -5.89
CA MET A 30 13.59 15.23 -6.10
C MET A 30 12.77 15.49 -4.82
N VAL A 31 13.20 14.95 -3.69
CA VAL A 31 12.52 15.17 -2.40
C VAL A 31 12.44 16.66 -2.07
N GLN A 32 13.55 17.40 -2.23
CA GLN A 32 13.57 18.84 -1.99
C GLN A 32 12.60 19.60 -2.91
N ALA A 33 12.49 19.21 -4.18
CA ALA A 33 11.59 19.85 -5.13
C ALA A 33 10.12 19.63 -4.73
N LEU A 34 9.76 18.43 -4.30
CA LEU A 34 8.42 18.10 -3.80
C LEU A 34 8.12 18.89 -2.51
N HIS A 35 9.04 18.96 -1.56
CA HIS A 35 8.88 19.76 -0.34
C HIS A 35 8.68 21.26 -0.65
N LYS A 36 9.40 21.82 -1.62
CA LYS A 36 9.20 23.21 -2.06
C LYS A 36 7.81 23.45 -2.65
N ALA A 37 7.19 22.40 -3.21
CA ALA A 37 5.80 22.44 -3.70
C ALA A 37 4.76 22.15 -2.61
N GLY A 38 5.20 21.93 -1.35
CA GLY A 38 4.31 21.60 -0.24
C GLY A 38 3.83 20.14 -0.22
N ILE A 39 4.53 19.24 -0.93
CA ILE A 39 4.18 17.83 -1.06
C ILE A 39 5.14 16.99 -0.23
N GLY A 40 4.61 16.22 0.73
CA GLY A 40 5.38 15.22 1.48
C GLY A 40 5.73 14.00 0.63
N VAL A 41 6.81 13.32 0.97
CA VAL A 41 7.32 12.15 0.26
C VAL A 41 7.22 10.92 1.15
N ILE A 42 6.48 9.92 0.71
CA ILE A 42 6.36 8.63 1.39
C ILE A 42 7.13 7.58 0.59
N MET A 43 8.00 6.85 1.28
CA MET A 43 8.75 5.75 0.69
C MET A 43 8.00 4.44 0.87
N ASP A 44 7.78 3.73 -0.24
CA ASP A 44 7.27 2.36 -0.23
C ASP A 44 8.43 1.40 0.04
N VAL A 45 8.37 0.69 1.17
CA VAL A 45 9.47 -0.14 1.67
C VAL A 45 9.10 -1.60 1.72
N VAL A 46 9.98 -2.44 1.20
CA VAL A 46 9.80 -3.88 1.06
C VAL A 46 10.81 -4.61 1.92
N TYR A 47 10.61 -4.61 3.24
CA TYR A 47 11.50 -5.35 4.17
C TYR A 47 11.08 -6.82 4.35
N ASN A 48 9.91 -7.20 3.86
CA ASN A 48 9.32 -8.53 4.09
C ASN A 48 10.05 -9.67 3.36
N HIS A 49 10.83 -9.38 2.31
CA HIS A 49 11.64 -10.37 1.58
C HIS A 49 12.87 -9.73 0.92
N THR A 50 13.71 -10.55 0.34
CA THR A 50 14.84 -10.13 -0.52
C THR A 50 14.66 -10.70 -1.92
N TYR A 51 15.33 -10.13 -2.90
CA TYR A 51 15.32 -10.61 -4.29
C TYR A 51 15.55 -12.13 -4.40
N ASN A 52 16.47 -12.65 -3.62
CA ASN A 52 16.71 -14.08 -3.45
C ASN A 52 17.52 -14.34 -2.17
N LEU A 53 17.82 -15.61 -1.88
CA LEU A 53 18.62 -16.00 -0.72
C LEU A 53 20.13 -15.76 -0.91
N ASP A 54 20.61 -15.41 -2.10
CA ASP A 54 21.99 -14.94 -2.31
C ASP A 54 22.15 -13.48 -1.86
N SER A 55 21.71 -13.19 -0.65
CA SER A 55 21.65 -11.86 -0.06
C SER A 55 22.83 -11.59 0.89
N PRO A 56 23.18 -10.33 1.16
CA PRO A 56 24.13 -9.97 2.20
C PRO A 56 23.77 -10.54 3.57
N PHE A 57 22.49 -10.68 3.88
CA PHE A 57 22.02 -11.23 5.15
C PHE A 57 22.41 -12.70 5.30
N GLN A 58 22.11 -13.52 4.30
CA GLN A 58 22.41 -14.95 4.33
C GLN A 58 23.94 -15.21 4.28
N LYS A 59 24.68 -14.36 3.57
CA LYS A 59 26.15 -14.45 3.50
C LYS A 59 26.83 -14.05 4.83
N THR A 60 26.22 -13.14 5.58
CA THR A 60 26.78 -12.62 6.84
C THR A 60 26.50 -13.57 8.00
N VAL A 61 25.23 -13.96 8.19
CA VAL A 61 24.82 -14.91 9.23
C VAL A 61 23.77 -15.86 8.64
N PRO A 62 24.21 -17.00 8.09
CA PRO A 62 23.32 -17.98 7.48
C PRO A 62 22.18 -18.40 8.42
N TYR A 63 20.98 -18.56 7.87
CA TYR A 63 19.76 -19.04 8.58
C TYR A 63 19.24 -18.12 9.69
N TYR A 64 19.80 -16.95 9.89
CA TYR A 64 19.34 -16.04 10.95
C TYR A 64 18.27 -15.06 10.50
N TYR A 65 18.37 -14.51 9.31
CA TYR A 65 17.55 -13.39 8.88
C TYR A 65 16.25 -13.78 8.17
N TYR A 66 16.09 -15.06 7.85
CA TYR A 66 14.92 -15.60 7.16
C TYR A 66 14.16 -16.56 8.06
N ARG A 67 12.85 -16.63 7.86
CA ARG A 67 12.01 -17.62 8.55
C ARG A 67 12.12 -18.96 7.85
N GLU A 68 12.10 -20.00 8.64
CA GLU A 68 12.14 -21.40 8.23
C GLU A 68 11.04 -22.16 8.94
N TRP A 69 10.44 -23.10 8.24
CA TRP A 69 9.57 -24.09 8.82
C TRP A 69 10.38 -25.11 9.67
N GLU A 70 9.70 -25.92 10.49
CA GLU A 70 10.35 -26.94 11.34
C GLU A 70 11.18 -27.96 10.55
N ASP A 71 10.82 -28.20 9.29
CA ASP A 71 11.54 -29.10 8.38
C ASP A 71 12.79 -28.44 7.72
N GLY A 72 13.09 -27.19 8.05
CA GLY A 72 14.21 -26.43 7.52
C GLY A 72 13.93 -25.79 6.15
N THR A 73 12.71 -25.89 5.62
CA THR A 73 12.36 -25.19 4.38
C THR A 73 12.13 -23.69 4.63
N ILE A 74 12.58 -22.85 3.71
CA ILE A 74 12.39 -21.40 3.80
C ILE A 74 10.91 -21.07 3.69
N SER A 75 10.41 -20.28 4.64
CA SER A 75 9.06 -19.74 4.61
C SER A 75 8.90 -18.71 3.49
N ASN A 76 7.73 -18.68 2.85
CA ASN A 76 7.45 -17.83 1.68
C ASN A 76 6.12 -17.08 1.84
N GLY A 77 5.93 -16.45 2.99
CA GLY A 77 4.72 -15.66 3.25
C GLY A 77 4.54 -14.46 2.32
N SER A 78 5.61 -14.02 1.67
CA SER A 78 5.60 -12.96 0.65
C SER A 78 5.12 -13.42 -0.73
N ASP A 79 5.14 -14.73 -1.01
CA ASP A 79 4.99 -15.33 -2.35
C ASP A 79 6.07 -14.90 -3.37
N CYS A 80 7.19 -14.35 -2.85
CA CYS A 80 8.36 -13.93 -3.64
C CYS A 80 9.59 -14.83 -3.44
N GLY A 81 9.41 -16.03 -2.88
CA GLY A 81 10.43 -17.06 -2.71
C GLY A 81 11.11 -17.08 -1.34
N ASN A 82 10.92 -16.09 -0.50
CA ASN A 82 11.45 -16.05 0.87
C ASN A 82 10.67 -15.03 1.72
N GLU A 83 10.89 -15.06 3.03
CA GLU A 83 10.47 -13.99 3.93
C GLU A 83 11.50 -13.74 5.02
N THR A 84 11.63 -12.49 5.43
CA THR A 84 12.53 -12.06 6.49
C THR A 84 11.91 -12.24 7.87
N ALA A 85 12.75 -12.47 8.89
CA ALA A 85 12.34 -12.67 10.27
C ALA A 85 12.45 -11.37 11.08
N SER A 86 11.43 -10.52 11.03
CA SER A 86 11.42 -9.22 11.71
C SER A 86 11.48 -9.35 13.25
N GLU A 87 10.97 -10.42 13.80
CA GLU A 87 11.01 -10.74 15.23
C GLU A 87 12.41 -11.01 15.74
N ARG A 88 13.38 -11.32 14.88
CA ARG A 88 14.77 -11.54 15.27
C ARG A 88 15.50 -10.21 15.48
N GLU A 89 16.17 -10.07 16.62
CA GLU A 89 16.71 -8.80 17.10
C GLU A 89 17.57 -8.05 16.07
N MET A 90 18.47 -8.74 15.38
CA MET A 90 19.37 -8.07 14.44
C MET A 90 18.64 -7.55 13.20
N PHE A 91 17.61 -8.25 12.74
CA PHE A 91 16.81 -7.77 11.60
C PHE A 91 15.89 -6.62 12.05
N ARG A 92 15.25 -6.71 13.20
CA ARG A 92 14.51 -5.59 13.83
C ARG A 92 15.38 -4.33 13.92
N ARG A 93 16.60 -4.47 14.44
CA ARG A 93 17.56 -3.34 14.52
C ARG A 93 17.94 -2.80 13.14
N PHE A 94 18.10 -3.68 12.15
CA PHE A 94 18.35 -3.26 10.78
C PHE A 94 17.19 -2.43 10.22
N MET A 95 15.94 -2.91 10.34
CA MET A 95 14.75 -2.18 9.88
C MET A 95 14.63 -0.81 10.55
N VAL A 96 14.75 -0.75 11.87
CA VAL A 96 14.69 0.51 12.63
C VAL A 96 15.76 1.50 12.15
N ARG A 97 17.00 1.05 11.99
CA ARG A 97 18.10 1.91 11.52
C ARG A 97 17.91 2.36 10.08
N SER A 98 17.43 1.49 9.22
CA SER A 98 17.17 1.79 7.81
C SER A 98 16.08 2.85 7.67
N VAL A 99 14.95 2.70 8.36
CA VAL A 99 13.87 3.70 8.34
C VAL A 99 14.34 5.05 8.89
N CYS A 100 15.06 5.06 10.03
CA CYS A 100 15.63 6.29 10.57
C CYS A 100 16.67 6.94 9.64
N TYR A 101 17.46 6.14 8.92
CA TYR A 101 18.40 6.63 7.92
C TYR A 101 17.68 7.38 6.78
N TRP A 102 16.65 6.79 6.19
CA TRP A 102 15.88 7.43 5.12
C TRP A 102 15.19 8.71 5.60
N ALA A 103 14.58 8.67 6.77
CA ALA A 103 13.96 9.86 7.37
C ALA A 103 14.97 10.98 7.60
N LYS A 104 16.15 10.65 8.12
CA LYS A 104 17.18 11.65 8.46
C LYS A 104 17.93 12.17 7.24
N GLU A 105 18.41 11.27 6.37
CA GLU A 105 19.33 11.62 5.29
C GLU A 105 18.61 12.12 4.03
N TYR A 106 17.37 11.68 3.79
CA TYR A 106 16.59 12.05 2.62
C TYR A 106 15.34 12.87 2.96
N HIS A 107 15.11 13.13 4.25
CA HIS A 107 13.93 13.86 4.72
C HIS A 107 12.60 13.22 4.26
N ILE A 108 12.53 11.90 4.27
CA ILE A 108 11.31 11.16 3.95
C ILE A 108 10.25 11.41 5.03
N ASP A 109 9.02 11.76 4.61
CA ASP A 109 7.92 12.15 5.49
C ASP A 109 7.04 10.98 5.91
N GLY A 110 7.25 9.81 5.35
CA GLY A 110 6.52 8.61 5.75
C GLY A 110 6.99 7.34 5.06
N PHE A 111 6.51 6.22 5.58
CA PHE A 111 6.86 4.88 5.10
C PHE A 111 5.60 4.04 4.95
N ARG A 112 5.40 3.50 3.75
CA ARG A 112 4.40 2.47 3.46
C ARG A 112 5.08 1.12 3.46
N PHE A 113 4.68 0.21 4.34
CA PHE A 113 5.25 -1.13 4.43
C PHE A 113 4.44 -2.10 3.56
N ASP A 114 5.09 -2.60 2.53
CA ASP A 114 4.59 -3.71 1.72
C ASP A 114 4.40 -4.95 2.59
N LEU A 115 3.27 -5.66 2.42
CA LEU A 115 2.92 -6.84 3.23
C LEU A 115 3.26 -6.67 4.73
N MET A 116 2.82 -5.56 5.34
CA MET A 116 3.16 -5.21 6.72
C MET A 116 2.82 -6.34 7.71
N ALA A 117 1.83 -7.18 7.40
CA ALA A 117 1.49 -8.33 8.23
C ALA A 117 2.58 -9.43 8.29
N LEU A 118 3.61 -9.36 7.45
CA LEU A 118 4.82 -10.19 7.59
C LEU A 118 5.79 -9.64 8.64
N HIS A 119 5.58 -8.41 9.11
CA HIS A 119 6.34 -7.86 10.23
C HIS A 119 5.56 -8.02 11.53
N ASP A 120 6.25 -8.39 12.58
CA ASP A 120 5.64 -8.50 13.90
C ASP A 120 5.32 -7.11 14.51
N THR A 121 4.32 -7.06 15.38
CA THR A 121 3.85 -5.83 16.01
C THR A 121 4.92 -5.14 16.87
N GLU A 122 5.82 -5.90 17.50
CA GLU A 122 6.91 -5.33 18.29
C GLU A 122 7.91 -4.58 17.42
N THR A 123 8.23 -5.13 16.24
CA THR A 123 9.13 -4.48 15.27
C THR A 123 8.51 -3.20 14.74
N MET A 124 7.23 -3.19 14.36
CA MET A 124 6.55 -1.98 13.91
C MET A 124 6.49 -0.92 15.03
N ASN A 125 6.21 -1.33 16.26
CA ASN A 125 6.24 -0.45 17.43
C ASN A 125 7.64 0.09 17.74
N ALA A 126 8.69 -0.71 17.54
CA ALA A 126 10.08 -0.26 17.70
C ALA A 126 10.46 0.80 16.66
N ILE A 127 10.01 0.64 15.40
CA ILE A 127 10.17 1.64 14.33
C ILE A 127 9.49 2.95 14.73
N ARG A 128 8.20 2.91 15.12
CA ARG A 128 7.44 4.10 15.54
C ARG A 128 8.12 4.80 16.72
N THR A 129 8.55 4.02 17.72
CA THR A 129 9.27 4.54 18.90
C THR A 129 10.56 5.26 18.51
N ALA A 130 11.33 4.70 17.56
CA ALA A 130 12.58 5.29 17.12
C ALA A 130 12.35 6.57 16.33
N LEU A 131 11.36 6.59 15.46
CA LEU A 131 10.96 7.78 14.71
C LEU A 131 10.51 8.92 15.65
N ASN A 132 9.67 8.62 16.66
CA ASN A 132 9.19 9.63 17.62
C ASN A 132 10.31 10.33 18.40
N ARG A 133 11.50 9.74 18.47
CA ARG A 133 12.69 10.36 19.09
C ARG A 133 13.43 11.32 18.17
N MET A 134 13.08 11.35 16.88
CA MET A 134 13.69 12.26 15.92
C MET A 134 12.99 13.63 15.94
N PRO A 135 13.66 14.72 15.55
CA PRO A 135 13.01 16.01 15.36
C PRO A 135 11.83 15.87 14.36
N ARG A 136 10.63 16.32 14.76
CA ARG A 136 9.37 16.16 14.01
C ARG A 136 9.01 14.70 13.71
N GLY A 137 9.57 13.75 14.45
CA GLY A 137 9.38 12.33 14.19
C GLY A 137 7.94 11.85 14.36
N GLU A 138 7.12 12.52 15.18
CA GLU A 138 5.70 12.22 15.34
C GLU A 138 4.87 12.55 14.09
N GLU A 139 5.36 13.45 13.23
CA GLU A 139 4.73 13.81 11.96
C GLU A 139 5.04 12.80 10.83
N ILE A 140 6.06 11.96 11.00
CA ILE A 140 6.43 10.94 10.01
C ILE A 140 5.36 9.85 9.98
N LEU A 141 4.73 9.66 8.83
CA LEU A 141 3.69 8.66 8.64
C LEU A 141 4.28 7.24 8.62
N VAL A 142 3.60 6.29 9.27
CA VAL A 142 3.95 4.86 9.23
C VAL A 142 2.67 4.08 8.98
N TYR A 143 2.62 3.38 7.85
CA TYR A 143 1.46 2.56 7.52
C TYR A 143 1.82 1.42 6.58
N GLY A 144 0.91 0.49 6.36
CA GLY A 144 1.16 -0.60 5.44
C GLY A 144 -0.03 -1.50 5.18
N GLU A 145 0.25 -2.58 4.49
CA GLU A 145 -0.73 -3.59 4.12
C GLU A 145 -0.92 -4.62 5.24
N PRO A 146 -2.15 -4.78 5.76
CA PRO A 146 -2.42 -5.69 6.88
C PRO A 146 -2.66 -7.14 6.44
N TRP A 147 -2.02 -7.58 5.37
CA TRP A 147 -2.14 -8.95 4.84
C TRP A 147 -0.79 -9.55 4.49
N LYS A 148 -0.81 -10.86 4.25
CA LYS A 148 0.29 -11.69 3.72
C LYS A 148 -0.16 -12.28 2.40
N ALA A 149 0.78 -12.62 1.52
CA ALA A 149 0.46 -13.31 0.27
C ALA A 149 0.28 -14.82 0.47
N ALA A 150 0.99 -15.43 1.43
CA ALA A 150 0.90 -16.86 1.75
C ALA A 150 1.07 -17.13 3.26
N ALA A 151 1.13 -18.40 3.65
CA ALA A 151 1.42 -18.80 5.03
C ALA A 151 2.83 -18.37 5.44
N SER A 152 3.00 -17.99 6.71
CA SER A 152 4.25 -17.50 7.28
C SER A 152 4.66 -18.33 8.49
N ALA A 153 5.95 -18.62 8.62
CA ALA A 153 6.56 -19.27 9.77
C ALA A 153 7.02 -18.27 10.84
N MET A 154 6.24 -17.21 11.10
CA MET A 154 6.52 -16.28 12.18
C MET A 154 6.65 -17.05 13.50
N GLN A 155 7.67 -16.73 14.28
CA GLN A 155 7.97 -17.42 15.53
C GLN A 155 6.79 -17.31 16.52
N GLU A 156 6.51 -18.42 17.24
CA GLU A 156 5.49 -18.44 18.27
C GLU A 156 5.74 -17.37 19.35
N GLY A 157 4.66 -16.73 19.80
CA GLY A 157 4.71 -15.63 20.76
C GLY A 157 4.79 -14.24 20.13
N TYR A 158 5.06 -14.14 18.83
CA TYR A 158 4.97 -12.89 18.07
C TYR A 158 3.65 -12.78 17.32
N PHE A 159 3.20 -11.55 17.09
CA PHE A 159 1.92 -11.26 16.45
C PHE A 159 2.15 -10.51 15.13
N PRO A 160 1.56 -10.96 14.02
CA PRO A 160 1.64 -10.24 12.75
C PRO A 160 0.98 -8.86 12.87
N SER A 161 1.51 -7.87 12.14
CA SER A 161 0.90 -6.53 12.05
C SER A 161 -0.26 -6.53 11.05
N ASP A 162 -1.24 -7.38 11.30
CA ASP A 162 -2.46 -7.56 10.52
C ASP A 162 -3.68 -6.89 11.19
N LYS A 163 -4.82 -6.98 10.51
CA LYS A 163 -6.06 -6.36 10.98
C LYS A 163 -6.56 -6.90 12.33
N GLN A 164 -6.28 -8.17 12.66
CA GLN A 164 -6.66 -8.77 13.94
C GLN A 164 -5.82 -8.25 15.11
N ASN A 165 -4.62 -7.78 14.83
CA ASN A 165 -3.68 -7.30 15.83
C ASN A 165 -3.50 -5.76 15.84
N ILE A 166 -4.37 -5.01 15.14
CA ILE A 166 -4.29 -3.54 15.06
C ILE A 166 -4.24 -2.88 16.45
N GLY A 167 -4.97 -3.42 17.42
CA GLY A 167 -4.98 -2.94 18.80
C GLY A 167 -3.64 -3.09 19.55
N LYS A 168 -2.70 -3.91 19.03
CA LYS A 168 -1.33 -4.07 19.58
C LYS A 168 -0.34 -3.05 19.00
N LEU A 169 -0.70 -2.37 17.91
CA LEU A 169 0.15 -1.36 17.29
C LEU A 169 0.04 -0.03 18.05
N MET A 170 1.14 0.70 18.15
CA MET A 170 1.16 2.05 18.73
C MET A 170 0.33 3.02 17.89
N ASP A 171 -0.13 4.08 18.53
CA ASP A 171 -0.69 5.23 17.82
C ASP A 171 0.35 5.80 16.84
N GLY A 172 -0.12 6.27 15.68
CA GLY A 172 0.74 6.71 14.58
C GLY A 172 1.25 5.56 13.70
N ILE A 173 0.71 4.33 13.86
CA ILE A 173 0.84 3.25 12.87
C ILE A 173 -0.55 2.95 12.34
N SER A 174 -0.70 3.02 11.00
CA SER A 174 -1.96 2.83 10.30
C SER A 174 -1.89 1.65 9.33
N MET A 175 -3.03 1.21 8.85
CA MET A 175 -3.10 0.15 7.84
C MET A 175 -4.23 0.40 6.85
N PHE A 176 -4.05 -0.08 5.63
CA PHE A 176 -5.09 -0.05 4.61
C PHE A 176 -6.33 -0.81 5.06
N CYS A 177 -7.51 -0.21 4.89
CA CYS A 177 -8.77 -0.80 5.29
C CYS A 177 -9.47 -1.47 4.09
N ASP A 178 -9.27 -2.78 3.91
CA ASP A 178 -9.92 -3.55 2.85
C ASP A 178 -11.42 -3.69 3.06
N ASP A 179 -11.92 -3.66 4.30
CA ASP A 179 -13.35 -3.67 4.60
C ASP A 179 -14.04 -2.40 4.02
N THR A 180 -13.39 -1.23 4.10
CA THR A 180 -13.86 0.01 3.47
C THR A 180 -13.84 -0.13 1.95
N ARG A 181 -12.73 -0.56 1.38
CA ARG A 181 -12.55 -0.75 -0.07
C ARG A 181 -13.63 -1.65 -0.65
N ASP A 182 -13.81 -2.82 -0.05
CA ASP A 182 -14.71 -3.86 -0.58
C ASP A 182 -16.19 -3.51 -0.34
N SER A 183 -16.52 -2.79 0.74
CA SER A 183 -17.86 -2.24 0.93
C SER A 183 -18.22 -1.23 -0.16
N ILE A 184 -17.27 -0.39 -0.60
CA ILE A 184 -17.52 0.65 -1.61
C ILE A 184 -17.62 0.05 -3.01
N LYS A 185 -16.60 -0.72 -3.48
CA LYS A 185 -16.49 -1.15 -4.89
C LYS A 185 -16.64 -2.65 -5.13
N GLY A 186 -16.80 -3.45 -4.05
CA GLY A 186 -16.80 -4.91 -4.12
C GLY A 186 -15.40 -5.53 -4.08
N SER A 187 -15.35 -6.85 -3.91
CA SER A 187 -14.11 -7.62 -3.77
C SER A 187 -13.15 -7.40 -4.95
N VAL A 188 -11.87 -7.27 -4.65
CA VAL A 188 -10.81 -7.17 -5.67
C VAL A 188 -10.53 -8.51 -6.35
N PHE A 189 -10.91 -9.63 -5.72
CA PHE A 189 -10.66 -10.98 -6.21
C PHE A 189 -11.74 -11.46 -7.19
N ILE A 190 -12.88 -10.77 -7.25
CA ILE A 190 -14.01 -11.14 -8.11
C ILE A 190 -14.36 -9.94 -8.99
N ALA A 191 -13.91 -9.96 -10.24
CA ALA A 191 -14.03 -8.83 -11.18
C ALA A 191 -15.46 -8.30 -11.31
N ALA A 192 -16.44 -9.21 -11.45
CA ALA A 192 -17.86 -8.87 -11.65
C ALA A 192 -18.61 -8.50 -10.36
N GLU A 193 -18.01 -8.69 -9.18
CA GLU A 193 -18.67 -8.36 -7.93
C GLU A 193 -18.63 -6.85 -7.67
N GLY A 194 -19.78 -6.18 -7.71
CA GLY A 194 -19.92 -4.77 -7.36
C GLY A 194 -20.05 -4.55 -5.85
N GLY A 195 -19.84 -3.29 -5.44
CA GLY A 195 -20.05 -2.81 -4.08
C GLY A 195 -21.26 -1.86 -3.96
N TYR A 196 -21.25 -1.05 -2.92
CA TYR A 196 -22.31 -0.07 -2.67
C TYR A 196 -22.51 0.89 -3.85
N VAL A 197 -21.45 1.40 -4.44
CA VAL A 197 -21.53 2.37 -5.55
C VAL A 197 -22.10 1.78 -6.83
N ASN A 198 -22.07 0.44 -7.00
CA ASN A 198 -22.72 -0.27 -8.09
C ASN A 198 -24.21 -0.57 -7.82
N GLY A 199 -24.71 -0.23 -6.62
CA GLY A 199 -26.07 -0.49 -6.19
C GLY A 199 -26.28 -1.87 -5.53
N LYS A 200 -25.21 -2.53 -5.05
CA LYS A 200 -25.35 -3.77 -4.28
C LYS A 200 -26.06 -3.46 -2.97
N GLU A 201 -27.16 -4.17 -2.75
CA GLU A 201 -27.99 -3.98 -1.57
C GLU A 201 -27.30 -4.41 -0.26
N ARG A 202 -27.80 -3.90 0.86
CA ARG A 202 -27.39 -4.24 2.24
C ARG A 202 -25.96 -3.87 2.64
N LEU A 203 -25.28 -3.02 1.87
CA LEU A 203 -23.93 -2.52 2.21
C LEU A 203 -23.94 -1.17 2.94
N SER A 204 -25.08 -0.52 3.11
CA SER A 204 -25.18 0.80 3.77
C SER A 204 -24.63 0.79 5.20
N ALA A 205 -24.82 -0.30 5.94
CA ALA A 205 -24.26 -0.43 7.29
C ALA A 205 -22.71 -0.43 7.26
N GLY A 206 -22.10 -1.14 6.30
CA GLY A 206 -20.65 -1.12 6.11
C GLY A 206 -20.12 0.25 5.72
N ILE A 207 -20.87 1.00 4.89
CA ILE A 207 -20.50 2.38 4.54
C ILE A 207 -20.56 3.30 5.77
N LEU A 208 -21.59 3.16 6.60
CA LEU A 208 -21.68 3.94 7.86
C LEU A 208 -20.53 3.61 8.82
N SER A 209 -20.19 2.31 8.98
CA SER A 209 -19.05 1.89 9.79
C SER A 209 -17.72 2.44 9.21
N ALA A 210 -17.55 2.41 7.88
CA ALA A 210 -16.40 2.95 7.19
C ALA A 210 -16.23 4.45 7.41
N THR A 211 -17.33 5.23 7.31
CA THR A 211 -17.28 6.68 7.56
C THR A 211 -16.94 7.03 9.02
N ASP A 212 -17.30 6.17 9.96
CA ASP A 212 -16.91 6.31 11.38
C ASP A 212 -15.54 5.72 11.71
N GLY A 213 -14.81 5.18 10.73
CA GLY A 213 -13.49 4.55 10.92
C GLY A 213 -13.54 3.21 11.64
N TRP A 214 -14.64 2.46 11.44
CA TRP A 214 -14.89 1.13 12.04
C TRP A 214 -14.81 1.09 13.58
N LEU A 215 -15.03 2.24 14.23
CA LEU A 215 -15.02 2.35 15.69
C LEU A 215 -16.24 1.71 16.36
N ASP A 216 -17.23 1.29 15.58
CA ASP A 216 -18.44 0.62 16.05
C ASP A 216 -18.28 -0.90 16.28
N GLY A 217 -17.09 -1.44 16.04
CA GLY A 217 -16.75 -2.86 16.24
C GLY A 217 -17.46 -3.84 15.31
N LYS A 218 -17.94 -3.39 14.15
CA LYS A 218 -18.68 -4.24 13.19
C LYS A 218 -17.82 -4.76 12.04
N GLY A 219 -16.58 -4.29 11.92
CA GLY A 219 -15.60 -4.77 10.92
C GLY A 219 -14.69 -5.87 11.43
N ALA A 220 -13.77 -6.28 10.57
CA ALA A 220 -12.68 -7.18 10.95
C ALA A 220 -11.56 -6.46 11.70
N TYR A 221 -11.61 -5.14 11.78
CA TYR A 221 -10.68 -4.29 12.51
C TYR A 221 -11.27 -3.87 13.86
N GLU A 222 -10.42 -3.81 14.87
CA GLU A 222 -10.74 -3.23 16.17
C GLU A 222 -9.77 -2.07 16.47
N PRO A 223 -9.85 -0.95 15.71
CA PRO A 223 -8.95 0.17 15.89
C PRO A 223 -9.27 0.91 17.21
N ARG A 224 -8.23 1.42 17.87
CA ARG A 224 -8.40 2.27 19.04
C ARG A 224 -8.85 3.69 18.68
N ASN A 225 -8.48 4.12 17.49
CA ASN A 225 -8.89 5.40 16.91
C ASN A 225 -8.90 5.32 15.38
N ALA A 226 -9.64 6.20 14.72
CA ALA A 226 -9.79 6.18 13.28
C ALA A 226 -8.49 6.44 12.51
N SER A 227 -7.49 7.09 13.11
CA SER A 227 -6.21 7.36 12.43
C SER A 227 -5.38 6.09 12.20
N GLN A 228 -5.75 4.96 12.82
CA GLN A 228 -5.13 3.68 12.53
C GLN A 228 -5.60 3.06 11.21
N LEU A 229 -6.62 3.61 10.55
CA LEU A 229 -7.16 3.10 9.29
C LEU A 229 -6.98 4.09 8.15
N ILE A 230 -6.71 3.55 6.98
CA ILE A 230 -6.60 4.28 5.72
C ILE A 230 -7.77 3.86 4.84
N PRO A 231 -8.84 4.68 4.75
CA PRO A 231 -9.91 4.45 3.80
C PRO A 231 -9.41 4.66 2.37
N TYR A 232 -9.73 3.73 1.46
CA TYR A 232 -9.33 3.79 0.06
C TYR A 232 -10.24 2.92 -0.80
N VAL A 233 -10.16 3.07 -2.11
CA VAL A 233 -10.87 2.22 -3.07
C VAL A 233 -9.97 1.59 -4.12
N SER A 234 -8.84 2.20 -4.45
CA SER A 234 -7.86 1.60 -5.36
C SER A 234 -6.43 1.94 -4.94
N ALA A 235 -5.50 1.09 -5.35
CA ALA A 235 -4.06 1.23 -5.17
C ALA A 235 -3.36 0.75 -6.45
N HIS A 236 -2.04 0.59 -6.42
CA HIS A 236 -1.29 0.11 -7.59
C HIS A 236 -1.57 -1.36 -7.93
N ASP A 237 -1.97 -2.17 -6.95
CA ASP A 237 -2.40 -3.55 -7.12
C ASP A 237 -3.86 -3.66 -7.52
N ASN A 238 -4.21 -4.77 -8.15
CA ASN A 238 -5.55 -5.09 -8.64
C ASN A 238 -6.06 -4.08 -9.70
N TYR A 239 -7.36 -4.10 -9.95
CA TYR A 239 -7.99 -3.20 -10.92
C TYR A 239 -7.96 -1.75 -10.47
N THR A 240 -7.75 -0.82 -11.41
CA THR A 240 -8.06 0.59 -11.15
C THR A 240 -9.53 0.73 -10.73
N LEU A 241 -9.89 1.84 -10.08
CA LEU A 241 -11.29 2.06 -9.73
C LEU A 241 -12.17 2.05 -10.98
N TRP A 242 -11.76 2.75 -12.04
CA TRP A 242 -12.49 2.82 -13.31
C TRP A 242 -12.74 1.44 -13.91
N ASP A 243 -11.68 0.61 -14.03
CA ASP A 243 -11.81 -0.73 -14.60
C ASP A 243 -12.72 -1.63 -13.76
N LYS A 244 -12.59 -1.56 -12.45
CA LYS A 244 -13.44 -2.31 -11.52
C LYS A 244 -14.91 -1.94 -11.67
N LEU A 245 -15.22 -0.65 -11.77
CA LEU A 245 -16.60 -0.17 -11.96
C LEU A 245 -17.19 -0.63 -13.29
N LYS A 246 -16.40 -0.63 -14.38
CA LYS A 246 -16.79 -1.15 -15.68
C LYS A 246 -17.03 -2.66 -15.67
N LEU A 247 -16.15 -3.42 -15.04
CA LEU A 247 -16.25 -4.88 -14.92
C LEU A 247 -17.45 -5.32 -14.10
N SER A 248 -17.79 -4.58 -13.07
CA SER A 248 -18.84 -4.91 -12.10
C SER A 248 -20.15 -4.13 -12.31
N ASP A 249 -20.35 -3.45 -13.45
CA ASP A 249 -21.60 -2.75 -13.73
C ASP A 249 -22.75 -3.77 -13.89
N PRO A 250 -23.78 -3.74 -13.03
CA PRO A 250 -24.91 -4.68 -13.10
C PRO A 250 -25.76 -4.52 -14.36
N LYS A 251 -25.61 -3.42 -15.10
CA LYS A 251 -26.28 -3.22 -16.40
C LYS A 251 -25.47 -3.75 -17.59
N ARG A 252 -24.23 -4.18 -17.37
CA ARG A 252 -23.43 -4.82 -18.42
C ARG A 252 -24.03 -6.18 -18.78
N LYS A 253 -24.15 -6.45 -20.06
CA LYS A 253 -24.53 -7.78 -20.53
C LYS A 253 -23.42 -8.76 -20.21
N GLU A 254 -23.76 -9.96 -19.76
CA GLU A 254 -22.83 -10.97 -19.27
C GLU A 254 -21.70 -11.28 -20.27
N ASP A 255 -22.05 -11.37 -21.56
CA ASP A 255 -21.11 -11.69 -22.65
C ASP A 255 -20.49 -10.45 -23.32
N ALA A 256 -20.73 -9.23 -22.80
CA ALA A 256 -20.18 -8.03 -23.42
C ALA A 256 -18.88 -7.62 -22.74
N GLU A 257 -17.79 -7.51 -23.53
CA GLU A 257 -16.56 -6.92 -23.05
C GLU A 257 -16.77 -5.42 -22.74
N PRO A 258 -16.28 -4.93 -21.58
CA PRO A 258 -16.40 -3.52 -21.27
C PRO A 258 -15.49 -2.67 -22.16
N ASP A 259 -16.02 -1.56 -22.65
CA ASP A 259 -15.22 -0.53 -23.30
C ASP A 259 -14.63 0.39 -22.24
N PHE A 260 -13.35 0.18 -21.92
CA PHE A 260 -12.64 0.93 -20.87
C PHE A 260 -12.30 2.36 -21.29
N ASP A 261 -12.26 2.66 -22.59
CA ASP A 261 -11.96 3.98 -23.10
C ASP A 261 -13.21 4.88 -23.20
N LYS A 262 -14.37 4.25 -23.29
CA LYS A 262 -15.63 4.98 -23.35
C LYS A 262 -15.96 5.59 -21.99
N MET A 263 -15.95 6.93 -21.92
CA MET A 263 -16.53 7.67 -20.81
C MET A 263 -18.06 7.57 -20.85
N ASP A 264 -18.66 7.21 -19.75
CA ASP A 264 -20.12 7.24 -19.58
C ASP A 264 -20.48 7.81 -18.22
N GLU A 265 -21.56 8.55 -18.15
CA GLU A 265 -21.99 9.30 -16.97
C GLU A 265 -22.31 8.38 -15.79
N ARG A 266 -22.76 7.16 -16.05
CA ARG A 266 -23.05 6.19 -14.99
C ARG A 266 -21.77 5.78 -14.25
N THR A 267 -20.73 5.40 -14.98
CA THR A 267 -19.45 5.00 -14.39
C THR A 267 -18.78 6.21 -13.71
N LEU A 268 -18.86 7.40 -14.32
CA LEU A 268 -18.38 8.65 -13.72
C LEU A 268 -19.11 8.96 -12.40
N SER A 269 -20.44 8.76 -12.35
CA SER A 269 -21.23 8.96 -11.13
C SER A 269 -20.84 7.96 -10.02
N MET A 270 -20.57 6.70 -10.37
CA MET A 270 -20.07 5.70 -9.42
C MET A 270 -18.68 6.06 -8.90
N ASN A 271 -17.79 6.56 -9.78
CA ASN A 271 -16.45 7.03 -9.40
C ASN A 271 -16.55 8.21 -8.41
N ARG A 272 -17.34 9.24 -8.73
CA ARG A 272 -17.56 10.39 -7.83
C ARG A 272 -18.12 9.93 -6.47
N LEU A 273 -19.09 9.02 -6.47
CA LEU A 273 -19.66 8.50 -5.22
C LEU A 273 -18.60 7.76 -4.39
N ALA A 274 -17.75 6.95 -5.01
CA ALA A 274 -16.66 6.26 -4.34
C ALA A 274 -15.66 7.24 -3.71
N ALA A 275 -15.23 8.25 -4.45
CA ALA A 275 -14.37 9.32 -3.95
C ALA A 275 -15.02 10.08 -2.79
N GLY A 276 -16.28 10.48 -2.94
CA GLY A 276 -17.03 11.19 -1.89
C GLY A 276 -17.10 10.39 -0.59
N ILE A 277 -17.29 9.07 -0.67
CA ILE A 277 -17.29 8.21 0.52
C ILE A 277 -15.90 8.19 1.15
N VAL A 278 -14.84 7.92 0.37
CA VAL A 278 -13.46 7.86 0.90
C VAL A 278 -13.07 9.18 1.55
N MET A 279 -13.33 10.31 0.91
CA MET A 279 -12.96 11.64 1.42
C MET A 279 -13.78 12.08 2.64
N THR A 280 -14.91 11.41 2.92
CA THR A 280 -15.74 11.69 4.12
C THR A 280 -15.50 10.69 5.24
N CYS A 281 -14.73 9.63 5.03
CA CYS A 281 -14.34 8.70 6.08
C CYS A 281 -13.41 9.38 7.10
N LYS A 282 -13.54 8.97 8.36
CA LYS A 282 -12.50 9.25 9.37
C LYS A 282 -11.24 8.45 9.04
N GLY A 283 -10.09 8.98 9.41
CA GLY A 283 -8.78 8.41 9.08
C GLY A 283 -8.05 9.22 8.02
N MET A 284 -7.01 8.67 7.44
CA MET A 284 -6.20 9.30 6.40
C MET A 284 -6.64 8.78 5.03
N PRO A 285 -7.36 9.56 4.21
CA PRO A 285 -7.82 9.08 2.92
C PRO A 285 -6.66 8.84 1.97
N PHE A 286 -6.81 7.81 1.12
CA PHE A 286 -5.84 7.45 0.10
C PHE A 286 -6.57 7.17 -1.22
N PHE A 287 -5.98 7.58 -2.35
CA PHE A 287 -6.42 7.19 -3.68
C PHE A 287 -5.23 6.98 -4.62
N GLN A 288 -5.42 6.14 -5.61
CA GLN A 288 -4.42 5.85 -6.63
C GLN A 288 -4.28 7.02 -7.60
N ALA A 289 -3.04 7.42 -7.93
CA ALA A 289 -2.80 8.44 -8.95
C ALA A 289 -3.48 8.06 -10.28
N GLY A 290 -4.35 8.95 -10.77
CA GLY A 290 -5.17 8.74 -11.95
C GLY A 290 -6.61 8.33 -11.65
N GLU A 291 -6.96 8.00 -10.42
CA GLU A 291 -8.35 7.72 -10.03
C GLU A 291 -9.23 8.94 -10.31
N GLU A 292 -8.70 10.14 -10.10
CA GLU A 292 -9.31 11.45 -10.31
C GLU A 292 -9.55 11.80 -11.78
N PHE A 293 -9.03 11.02 -12.73
CA PHE A 293 -9.31 11.16 -14.15
C PHE A 293 -9.64 9.84 -14.84
N ALA A 294 -10.23 8.92 -14.08
CA ALA A 294 -10.72 7.64 -14.57
C ALA A 294 -9.64 6.79 -15.26
N ARG A 295 -8.44 6.72 -14.68
CA ARG A 295 -7.32 5.92 -15.20
C ARG A 295 -7.74 4.49 -15.45
N THR A 296 -7.39 3.98 -16.63
CA THR A 296 -7.61 2.58 -17.00
C THR A 296 -6.29 1.83 -17.22
N LYS A 297 -6.31 0.57 -16.91
CA LYS A 297 -5.35 -0.45 -17.33
C LYS A 297 -6.04 -1.51 -18.17
N HIS A 298 -7.13 -1.13 -18.83
CA HIS A 298 -7.93 -1.96 -19.74
C HIS A 298 -8.35 -3.30 -19.13
N GLY A 299 -8.71 -3.30 -17.84
CA GLY A 299 -9.13 -4.50 -17.11
C GLY A 299 -8.00 -5.41 -16.67
N GLU A 300 -6.73 -4.99 -16.77
CA GLU A 300 -5.61 -5.75 -16.23
C GLU A 300 -5.56 -5.61 -14.71
N GLY A 301 -5.82 -6.69 -14.01
CA GLY A 301 -5.85 -6.72 -12.54
C GLY A 301 -4.51 -7.02 -11.89
N ASN A 302 -3.49 -7.41 -12.67
CA ASN A 302 -2.18 -7.77 -12.12
C ASN A 302 -1.04 -7.20 -13.00
N SER A 303 -0.98 -5.89 -13.09
CA SER A 303 -0.16 -5.17 -14.07
C SER A 303 1.31 -5.00 -13.70
N PHE A 304 1.80 -5.57 -12.60
CA PHE A 304 3.18 -5.34 -12.12
C PHE A 304 4.26 -5.83 -13.11
N LYS A 305 3.96 -6.85 -13.93
CA LYS A 305 4.83 -7.34 -15.02
C LYS A 305 4.45 -6.80 -16.39
N SER A 306 3.40 -6.00 -16.49
CA SER A 306 2.94 -5.43 -17.75
C SER A 306 3.88 -4.32 -18.21
N SER A 307 3.78 -3.99 -19.51
CA SER A 307 4.61 -2.96 -20.11
C SER A 307 4.40 -1.58 -19.47
N TRP A 308 5.39 -0.70 -19.64
CA TRP A 308 5.29 0.68 -19.18
C TRP A 308 4.16 1.44 -19.90
N GLN A 309 3.81 1.05 -21.12
CA GLN A 309 2.70 1.64 -21.87
C GLN A 309 1.37 1.46 -21.16
N LEU A 310 1.14 0.29 -20.54
CA LEU A 310 -0.06 0.03 -19.75
C LEU A 310 -0.03 0.77 -18.40
N ASN A 311 1.13 0.84 -17.78
CA ASN A 311 1.28 1.38 -16.44
C ASN A 311 1.49 2.91 -16.38
N LYS A 312 1.78 3.56 -17.50
CA LYS A 312 1.97 5.02 -17.53
C LYS A 312 0.73 5.78 -17.06
N ILE A 313 0.93 6.98 -16.58
CA ILE A 313 -0.14 7.93 -16.29
C ILE A 313 -0.40 8.75 -17.56
N ASP A 314 -1.64 8.72 -18.05
CA ASP A 314 -2.05 9.51 -19.21
C ASP A 314 -2.55 10.89 -18.80
N TRP A 315 -1.67 11.86 -18.85
CA TRP A 315 -2.00 13.25 -18.50
C TRP A 315 -2.95 13.92 -19.51
N THR A 316 -3.07 13.39 -20.73
CA THR A 316 -4.08 13.88 -21.70
C THR A 316 -5.47 13.57 -21.16
N ARG A 317 -5.68 12.37 -20.63
CA ARG A 317 -6.94 11.97 -20.00
C ARG A 317 -7.29 12.87 -18.80
N ALA A 318 -6.29 13.32 -18.03
CA ALA A 318 -6.52 14.26 -16.94
C ALA A 318 -7.06 15.61 -17.42
N LEU A 319 -6.58 16.10 -18.57
CA LEU A 319 -7.09 17.33 -19.18
C LEU A 319 -8.52 17.15 -19.73
N GLU A 320 -8.79 16.00 -20.35
CA GLU A 320 -10.12 15.66 -20.88
C GLU A 320 -11.17 15.46 -19.78
N GLN A 321 -10.75 14.93 -18.63
CA GLN A 321 -11.60 14.66 -17.47
C GLN A 321 -11.46 15.70 -16.36
N LYS A 322 -11.22 16.95 -16.74
CA LYS A 322 -11.01 18.05 -15.79
C LYS A 322 -12.12 18.19 -14.74
N GLU A 323 -13.37 17.96 -15.12
CA GLU A 323 -14.49 18.03 -14.16
C GLU A 323 -14.40 16.98 -13.05
N LEU A 324 -13.88 15.78 -13.36
CA LEU A 324 -13.65 14.74 -12.35
C LEU A 324 -12.44 15.10 -11.48
N VAL A 325 -11.36 15.63 -12.08
CA VAL A 325 -10.19 16.14 -11.34
C VAL A 325 -10.59 17.25 -10.38
N ASP A 326 -11.41 18.21 -10.82
CA ASP A 326 -11.88 19.32 -9.98
C ASP A 326 -12.82 18.85 -8.84
N TYR A 327 -13.43 17.68 -8.98
CA TYR A 327 -14.28 17.09 -7.97
C TYR A 327 -13.45 16.47 -6.82
N TYR A 328 -12.29 15.84 -7.13
CA TYR A 328 -11.39 15.27 -6.13
C TYR A 328 -10.66 16.35 -5.35
#